data_58a6df0c24ef70ede9ee4fa6c185de7a
#
_entry.id   58a6df0c24ef70ede9ee4fa6c185de7a
#
_cell.length_a   1.000
_cell.length_b   1.000
_cell.length_c   1.000
_cell.angle_alpha   90.00
_cell.angle_beta   90.00
_cell.angle_gamma   90.00
#
_symmetry.space_group_name_H-M   'P 1'
#
loop_
_entity.id
_entity.type
_entity.pdbx_description
1 polymer ?
#
loop_
_entity_poly.entity_id
_entity_poly.type
_entity_poly.pdbx_seq_one_letter_code
_entity_poly.pdbx_strand_id
1 'polypeptide(L)'
;ILEGALTHDGSPLNIFGALGRHPKLLKRFNLLGGFLLNKGLLPPREREIVILRIGWKAQAVYEFGQHTVIGKQVGLTDAEITAITQDPGEHAWSSHDRALLTMADELAEDDCVSDATWELLSTRWSEPELVELLVVAGFYRLVSGFLNSAGVQLDDGVPGFPS
;
A
#
# COMPACT_ATOMS: atom_id res chain seq x y z
N ILE A 1 -18.84 -7.94 -6.10
CA ILE A 1 -18.12 -6.69 -6.44
C ILE A 1 -17.73 -6.10 -5.11
N LEU A 2 -16.44 -5.83 -4.92
CA LEU A 2 -15.92 -5.23 -3.69
C LEU A 2 -16.47 -3.81 -3.56
N GLU A 3 -16.98 -3.43 -2.39
CA GLU A 3 -17.18 -2.01 -2.04
C GLU A 3 -15.87 -1.27 -2.28
N GLY A 4 -15.89 -0.19 -3.04
CA GLY A 4 -14.69 0.54 -3.46
C GLY A 4 -14.07 0.09 -4.79
N ALA A 5 -14.65 -0.88 -5.50
CA ALA A 5 -14.18 -1.32 -6.82
C ALA A 5 -14.73 -0.47 -7.99
N LEU A 6 -15.57 0.51 -7.69
CA LEU A 6 -16.21 1.36 -8.68
C LEU A 6 -15.81 2.83 -8.47
N THR A 7 -15.70 3.55 -9.57
CA THR A 7 -15.60 5.01 -9.59
C THR A 7 -16.91 5.67 -9.14
N HIS A 8 -16.91 6.98 -8.95
CA HIS A 8 -18.11 7.74 -8.55
C HIS A 8 -19.27 7.60 -9.55
N ASP A 9 -18.99 7.39 -10.83
CA ASP A 9 -19.99 7.18 -11.89
C ASP A 9 -20.42 5.71 -12.05
N GLY A 10 -19.93 4.81 -11.19
CA GLY A 10 -20.26 3.38 -11.21
C GLY A 10 -19.46 2.54 -12.19
N SER A 11 -18.46 3.12 -12.85
CA SER A 11 -17.53 2.37 -13.70
C SER A 11 -16.53 1.57 -12.87
N PRO A 12 -16.02 0.41 -13.31
CA PRO A 12 -14.94 -0.27 -12.63
C PRO A 12 -13.66 0.59 -12.61
N LEU A 13 -12.95 0.62 -11.50
CA LEU A 13 -11.62 1.23 -11.43
C LEU A 13 -10.70 0.65 -12.52
N ASN A 14 -9.82 1.47 -13.07
CA ASN A 14 -8.96 1.13 -14.20
C ASN A 14 -8.10 -0.12 -13.96
N ILE A 15 -7.65 -0.37 -12.72
CA ILE A 15 -6.95 -1.61 -12.35
C ILE A 15 -7.82 -2.85 -12.64
N PHE A 16 -9.12 -2.81 -12.33
CA PHE A 16 -10.01 -3.95 -12.56
C PHE A 16 -10.33 -4.14 -14.03
N GLY A 17 -10.35 -3.07 -14.82
CA GLY A 17 -10.42 -3.12 -16.28
C GLY A 17 -9.21 -3.84 -16.88
N ALA A 18 -8.02 -3.57 -16.38
CA ALA A 18 -6.79 -4.21 -16.82
C ALA A 18 -6.73 -5.70 -16.39
N LEU A 19 -6.96 -5.99 -15.11
CA LEU A 19 -6.98 -7.36 -14.58
C LEU A 19 -8.12 -8.21 -15.13
N GLY A 20 -9.24 -7.58 -15.51
CA GLY A 20 -10.42 -8.23 -16.07
C GLY A 20 -10.17 -8.99 -17.37
N ARG A 21 -9.07 -8.66 -18.06
CA ARG A 21 -8.60 -9.43 -19.24
C ARG A 21 -8.22 -10.87 -18.90
N HIS A 22 -8.00 -11.15 -17.61
CA HIS A 22 -7.79 -12.49 -17.09
C HIS A 22 -8.76 -12.79 -15.91
N PRO A 23 -10.05 -13.11 -16.16
CA PRO A 23 -11.08 -13.16 -15.13
C PRO A 23 -10.80 -14.15 -13.98
N LYS A 24 -10.16 -15.27 -14.29
CA LYS A 24 -9.77 -16.25 -13.25
C LYS A 24 -8.69 -15.71 -12.31
N LEU A 25 -7.75 -14.93 -12.84
CA LEU A 25 -6.70 -14.27 -12.06
C LEU A 25 -7.31 -13.14 -11.22
N LEU A 26 -8.13 -12.28 -11.83
CA LEU A 26 -8.84 -11.20 -11.14
C LEU A 26 -9.59 -11.71 -9.91
N LYS A 27 -10.30 -12.84 -10.05
CA LYS A 27 -11.00 -13.44 -8.91
C LYS A 27 -10.06 -13.78 -7.74
N ARG A 28 -8.88 -14.36 -8.01
CA ARG A 28 -7.89 -14.71 -6.97
C ARG A 28 -7.22 -13.48 -6.37
N PHE A 29 -6.88 -12.54 -7.22
CA PHE A 29 -6.33 -11.25 -6.82
C PHE A 29 -7.27 -10.54 -5.84
N ASN A 30 -8.56 -10.43 -6.18
CA ASN A 30 -9.55 -9.78 -5.34
C ASN A 30 -9.81 -10.52 -4.01
N LEU A 31 -9.66 -11.85 -3.99
CA LEU A 31 -9.77 -12.59 -2.73
C LEU A 31 -8.65 -12.21 -1.75
N LEU A 32 -7.41 -12.16 -2.21
CA LEU A 32 -6.28 -11.77 -1.37
C LEU A 32 -6.30 -10.28 -1.05
N GLY A 33 -6.41 -9.41 -2.06
CA GLY A 33 -6.45 -7.96 -1.87
C GLY A 33 -7.60 -7.53 -0.96
N GLY A 34 -8.79 -8.09 -1.18
CA GLY A 34 -9.96 -7.81 -0.34
C GLY A 34 -9.80 -8.32 1.11
N PHE A 35 -9.11 -9.44 1.31
CA PHE A 35 -8.77 -9.91 2.65
C PHE A 35 -7.84 -8.91 3.35
N LEU A 36 -6.73 -8.55 2.72
CA LEU A 36 -5.73 -7.64 3.28
C LEU A 36 -6.33 -6.25 3.62
N LEU A 37 -7.23 -5.75 2.78
CA LEU A 37 -7.85 -4.43 3.00
C LEU A 37 -8.96 -4.42 4.05
N ASN A 38 -9.75 -5.51 4.17
CA ASN A 38 -11.01 -5.45 4.91
C ASN A 38 -11.12 -6.47 6.05
N LYS A 39 -10.26 -7.48 6.09
CA LYS A 39 -10.36 -8.62 7.03
C LYS A 39 -9.04 -8.99 7.69
N GLY A 40 -7.97 -8.27 7.38
CA GLY A 40 -6.66 -8.47 7.98
C GLY A 40 -6.61 -8.03 9.44
N LEU A 41 -5.49 -8.29 10.08
CA LEU A 41 -5.22 -7.97 11.48
C LEU A 41 -4.67 -6.55 11.66
N LEU A 42 -4.03 -6.01 10.62
CA LEU A 42 -3.35 -4.73 10.71
C LEU A 42 -4.35 -3.58 10.90
N PRO A 43 -4.09 -2.64 11.82
CA PRO A 43 -4.85 -1.42 11.89
C PRO A 43 -4.79 -0.68 10.54
N PRO A 44 -5.92 -0.12 10.06
CA PRO A 44 -5.99 0.43 8.71
C PRO A 44 -4.98 1.54 8.43
N ARG A 45 -4.69 2.43 9.39
CA ARG A 45 -3.74 3.52 9.19
C ARG A 45 -2.31 3.01 8.95
N GLU A 46 -1.85 2.09 9.77
CA GLU A 46 -0.50 1.51 9.69
C GLU A 46 -0.33 0.67 8.41
N ARG A 47 -1.38 -0.03 8.00
CA ARG A 47 -1.40 -0.72 6.71
C ARG A 47 -1.21 0.27 5.55
N GLU A 48 -1.92 1.40 5.54
CA GLU A 48 -1.80 2.40 4.48
C GLU A 48 -0.42 3.07 4.46
N ILE A 49 0.26 3.24 5.60
CA ILE A 49 1.65 3.72 5.65
C ILE A 49 2.56 2.79 4.82
N VAL A 50 2.46 1.47 5.04
CA VAL A 50 3.25 0.48 4.30
C VAL A 50 2.92 0.50 2.82
N ILE A 51 1.64 0.48 2.46
CA ILE A 51 1.18 0.46 1.06
C ILE A 51 1.65 1.70 0.31
N LEU A 52 1.46 2.88 0.89
CA LEU A 52 1.89 4.15 0.30
C LEU A 52 3.42 4.20 0.12
N ARG A 53 4.20 3.73 1.12
CA ARG A 53 5.65 3.70 1.00
C ARG A 53 6.12 2.77 -0.11
N ILE A 54 5.54 1.57 -0.21
CA ILE A 54 5.82 0.63 -1.31
C ILE A 54 5.45 1.25 -2.67
N GLY A 55 4.28 1.88 -2.78
CA GLY A 55 3.86 2.56 -4.01
C GLY A 55 4.81 3.69 -4.41
N TRP A 56 5.28 4.48 -3.44
CA TRP A 56 6.30 5.52 -3.67
C TRP A 56 7.63 4.94 -4.13
N LYS A 57 8.18 3.93 -3.44
CA LYS A 57 9.44 3.27 -3.82
C LYS A 57 9.38 2.64 -5.22
N ALA A 58 8.24 2.11 -5.60
CA ALA A 58 7.99 1.57 -6.93
C ALA A 58 7.65 2.64 -7.98
N GLN A 59 7.53 3.92 -7.61
CA GLN A 59 7.06 5.01 -8.48
C GLN A 59 5.73 4.67 -9.17
N ALA A 60 4.84 4.01 -8.42
CA ALA A 60 3.53 3.59 -8.90
C ALA A 60 2.48 4.67 -8.58
N VAL A 61 2.35 5.64 -9.48
CA VAL A 61 1.46 6.80 -9.27
C VAL A 61 0.01 6.40 -9.08
N TYR A 62 -0.46 5.37 -9.79
CA TYR A 62 -1.82 4.85 -9.63
C TYR A 62 -2.06 4.30 -8.22
N GLU A 63 -1.16 3.42 -7.76
CA GLU A 63 -1.24 2.81 -6.43
C GLU A 63 -1.21 3.86 -5.34
N PHE A 64 -0.22 4.75 -5.41
CA PHE A 64 -0.07 5.83 -4.45
C PHE A 64 -1.32 6.73 -4.41
N GLY A 65 -1.87 7.09 -5.55
CA GLY A 65 -3.06 7.94 -5.65
C GLY A 65 -4.29 7.29 -5.02
N GLN A 66 -4.59 6.04 -5.37
CA GLN A 66 -5.71 5.31 -4.78
C GLN A 66 -5.59 5.18 -3.26
N HIS A 67 -4.40 4.81 -2.78
CA HIS A 67 -4.14 4.65 -1.36
C HIS A 67 -3.97 5.97 -0.59
N THR A 68 -3.71 7.10 -1.28
CA THR A 68 -3.86 8.44 -0.70
C THR A 68 -5.30 8.71 -0.28
N VAL A 69 -6.27 8.36 -1.12
CA VAL A 69 -7.70 8.53 -0.80
C VAL A 69 -8.09 7.65 0.41
N ILE A 70 -7.70 6.37 0.39
CA ILE A 70 -7.97 5.43 1.49
C ILE A 70 -7.26 5.87 2.77
N GLY A 71 -5.99 6.25 2.68
CA GLY A 71 -5.18 6.70 3.82
C GLY A 71 -5.81 7.89 4.56
N LYS A 72 -6.33 8.87 3.81
CA LYS A 72 -7.07 10.00 4.40
C LYS A 72 -8.34 9.55 5.14
N GLN A 73 -9.07 8.58 4.60
CA GLN A 73 -10.28 8.05 5.25
C GLN A 73 -9.97 7.34 6.57
N VAL A 74 -8.77 6.75 6.71
CA VAL A 74 -8.34 6.05 7.92
C VAL A 74 -7.45 6.90 8.84
N GLY A 75 -7.33 8.21 8.57
CA GLY A 75 -6.75 9.18 9.48
C GLY A 75 -5.35 9.67 9.15
N LEU A 76 -4.77 9.33 7.99
CA LEU A 76 -3.52 9.95 7.54
C LEU A 76 -3.77 11.40 7.12
N THR A 77 -2.95 12.31 7.61
CA THR A 77 -2.95 13.72 7.22
C THR A 77 -2.20 13.94 5.90
N ASP A 78 -2.47 15.07 5.23
CA ASP A 78 -1.71 15.46 4.03
C ASP A 78 -0.21 15.59 4.31
N ALA A 79 0.16 16.08 5.51
CA ALA A 79 1.56 16.18 5.94
C ALA A 79 2.22 14.80 6.08
N GLU A 80 1.53 13.81 6.67
CA GLU A 80 2.04 12.44 6.78
C GLU A 80 2.14 11.78 5.39
N ILE A 81 1.16 11.94 4.51
CA ILE A 81 1.22 11.41 3.14
C ILE A 81 2.40 12.00 2.37
N THR A 82 2.65 13.30 2.52
CA THR A 82 3.84 13.93 1.94
C THR A 82 5.12 13.37 2.58
N ALA A 83 5.16 13.23 3.90
CA ALA A 83 6.32 12.70 4.62
C ALA A 83 6.63 11.22 4.27
N ILE A 84 5.64 10.43 3.84
CA ILE A 84 5.86 9.07 3.32
C ILE A 84 6.74 9.07 2.07
N THR A 85 6.83 10.17 1.34
CA THR A 85 7.70 10.30 0.16
C THR A 85 9.11 10.78 0.48
N GLN A 86 9.38 11.15 1.73
CA GLN A 86 10.65 11.69 2.22
C GLN A 86 11.45 10.64 2.99
N ASP A 87 12.65 11.01 3.44
CA ASP A 87 13.41 10.16 4.36
C ASP A 87 12.64 9.98 5.68
N PRO A 88 12.50 8.74 6.20
CA PRO A 88 11.79 8.49 7.45
C PRO A 88 12.33 9.26 8.66
N GLY A 89 13.55 9.78 8.58
CA GLY A 89 14.17 10.62 9.61
C GLY A 89 13.74 12.10 9.60
N GLU A 90 13.21 12.58 8.49
CA GLU A 90 12.88 14.01 8.32
C GLU A 90 11.55 14.43 8.93
N HIS A 91 10.64 13.49 9.21
CA HIS A 91 9.35 13.75 9.85
C HIS A 91 9.31 13.21 11.27
N ALA A 92 8.49 13.82 12.14
CA ALA A 92 8.32 13.39 13.53
C ALA A 92 7.44 12.13 13.65
N TRP A 93 7.79 11.06 12.92
CA TRP A 93 7.16 9.75 13.05
C TRP A 93 7.38 9.16 14.44
N SER A 94 6.39 8.43 14.94
CA SER A 94 6.62 7.52 16.07
C SER A 94 7.71 6.49 15.71
N SER A 95 8.36 5.91 16.70
CA SER A 95 9.34 4.83 16.46
C SER A 95 8.72 3.65 15.70
N HIS A 96 7.44 3.37 15.95
CA HIS A 96 6.71 2.28 15.29
C HIS A 96 6.37 2.61 13.83
N ASP A 97 5.88 3.82 13.53
CA ASP A 97 5.61 4.22 12.15
C ASP A 97 6.90 4.28 11.33
N ARG A 98 7.98 4.77 11.94
CA ARG A 98 9.31 4.78 11.30
C ARG A 98 9.79 3.36 10.98
N ALA A 99 9.59 2.40 11.88
CA ALA A 99 9.94 1.01 11.63
C ALA A 99 9.17 0.40 10.45
N LEU A 100 7.88 0.77 10.27
CA LEU A 100 7.10 0.35 9.10
C LEU A 100 7.65 0.93 7.79
N LEU A 101 8.02 2.22 7.78
CA LEU A 101 8.62 2.86 6.62
C LEU A 101 9.98 2.25 6.28
N THR A 102 10.82 2.01 7.29
CA THR A 102 12.13 1.36 7.12
C THR A 102 11.97 -0.07 6.59
N MET A 103 11.04 -0.86 7.13
CA MET A 103 10.71 -2.19 6.62
C MET A 103 10.33 -2.15 5.13
N ALA A 104 9.48 -1.20 4.75
CA ALA A 104 9.07 -1.05 3.36
C ALA A 104 10.24 -0.69 2.43
N ASP A 105 11.17 0.16 2.90
CA ASP A 105 12.38 0.50 2.17
C ASP A 105 13.29 -0.70 1.99
N GLU A 106 13.60 -1.43 3.06
CA GLU A 106 14.45 -2.63 3.05
C GLU A 106 13.86 -3.71 2.13
N LEU A 107 12.54 -3.95 2.19
CA LEU A 107 11.88 -4.90 1.29
C LEU A 107 11.90 -4.45 -0.18
N ALA A 108 11.84 -3.13 -0.44
CA ALA A 108 11.91 -2.61 -1.79
C ALA A 108 13.34 -2.68 -2.39
N GLU A 109 14.38 -2.57 -1.55
CA GLU A 109 15.78 -2.50 -1.96
C GLU A 109 16.46 -3.87 -1.91
N ASP A 110 16.27 -4.61 -0.82
CA ASP A 110 17.02 -5.82 -0.50
C ASP A 110 16.18 -7.10 -0.50
N ASP A 111 14.85 -7.00 -0.66
CA ASP A 111 13.91 -8.12 -0.53
C ASP A 111 13.98 -8.83 0.85
N CYS A 112 14.53 -8.17 1.86
CA CYS A 112 14.74 -8.73 3.19
C CYS A 112 14.71 -7.63 4.25
N VAL A 113 14.05 -7.90 5.39
CA VAL A 113 14.04 -7.02 6.55
C VAL A 113 15.29 -7.29 7.40
N SER A 114 16.01 -6.24 7.81
CA SER A 114 17.17 -6.36 8.69
C SER A 114 16.77 -6.81 10.10
N ASP A 115 17.70 -7.46 10.82
CA ASP A 115 17.48 -7.89 12.20
C ASP A 115 17.09 -6.72 13.11
N ALA A 116 17.72 -5.56 12.93
CA ALA A 116 17.43 -4.37 13.72
C ALA A 116 15.99 -3.86 13.51
N THR A 117 15.53 -3.81 12.27
CA THR A 117 14.15 -3.43 11.95
C THR A 117 13.16 -4.49 12.45
N TRP A 118 13.50 -5.77 12.30
CA TRP A 118 12.69 -6.87 12.80
C TRP A 118 12.49 -6.82 14.33
N GLU A 119 13.57 -6.56 15.08
CA GLU A 119 13.49 -6.38 16.52
C GLU A 119 12.54 -5.25 16.91
N LEU A 120 12.64 -4.07 16.25
CA LEU A 120 11.74 -2.95 16.49
C LEU A 120 10.28 -3.29 16.19
N LEU A 121 10.01 -3.92 15.06
CA LEU A 121 8.66 -4.36 14.70
C LEU A 121 8.10 -5.34 15.74
N SER A 122 8.91 -6.29 16.18
CA SER A 122 8.52 -7.33 17.17
C SER A 122 8.20 -6.76 18.55
N THR A 123 8.57 -5.52 18.86
CA THR A 123 8.16 -4.86 20.12
C THR A 123 6.68 -4.50 20.14
N ARG A 124 6.05 -4.36 18.97
CA ARG A 124 4.65 -3.93 18.84
C ARG A 124 3.75 -4.98 18.22
N TRP A 125 4.23 -5.68 17.19
CA TRP A 125 3.44 -6.57 16.37
C TRP A 125 3.58 -8.03 16.82
N SER A 126 2.46 -8.74 16.90
CA SER A 126 2.44 -10.20 17.09
C SER A 126 2.96 -10.92 15.84
N GLU A 127 3.34 -12.19 15.99
CA GLU A 127 3.80 -12.99 14.84
C GLU A 127 2.79 -13.04 13.68
N PRO A 128 1.46 -13.22 13.87
CA PRO A 128 0.51 -13.15 12.78
C PRO A 128 0.46 -11.78 12.08
N GLU A 129 0.59 -10.68 12.84
CA GLU A 129 0.63 -9.33 12.28
C GLU A 129 1.92 -9.07 11.50
N LEU A 130 3.06 -9.58 11.99
CA LEU A 130 4.33 -9.51 11.25
C LEU A 130 4.26 -10.27 9.91
N VAL A 131 3.66 -11.45 9.90
CA VAL A 131 3.40 -12.19 8.65
C VAL A 131 2.53 -11.37 7.71
N GLU A 132 1.47 -10.74 8.23
CA GLU A 132 0.59 -9.92 7.39
C GLU A 132 1.29 -8.67 6.86
N LEU A 133 2.14 -8.00 7.66
CA LEU A 133 2.96 -6.86 7.22
C LEU A 133 3.84 -7.22 6.01
N LEU A 134 4.56 -8.35 6.07
CA LEU A 134 5.39 -8.82 4.96
C LEU A 134 4.55 -9.15 3.72
N VAL A 135 3.40 -9.79 3.90
CA VAL A 135 2.49 -10.13 2.79
C VAL A 135 1.89 -8.88 2.17
N VAL A 136 1.46 -7.89 2.96
CA VAL A 136 0.96 -6.60 2.47
C VAL A 136 2.03 -5.91 1.62
N ALA A 137 3.25 -5.76 2.13
CA ALA A 137 4.34 -5.12 1.40
C ALA A 137 4.62 -5.83 0.07
N GLY A 138 4.74 -7.16 0.08
CA GLY A 138 4.98 -7.95 -1.13
C GLY A 138 3.84 -7.92 -2.13
N PHE A 139 2.59 -7.99 -1.66
CA PHE A 139 1.40 -7.91 -2.51
C PHE A 139 1.32 -6.56 -3.22
N TYR A 140 1.51 -5.46 -2.51
CA TYR A 140 1.45 -4.12 -3.09
C TYR A 140 2.66 -3.78 -3.97
N ARG A 141 3.82 -4.42 -3.73
CA ARG A 141 4.93 -4.38 -4.68
C ARG A 141 4.57 -5.07 -6.01
N LEU A 142 3.92 -6.25 -5.95
CA LEU A 142 3.38 -6.93 -7.12
C LEU A 142 2.37 -6.04 -7.86
N VAL A 143 1.41 -5.46 -7.13
CA VAL A 143 0.40 -4.55 -7.71
C VAL A 143 1.05 -3.38 -8.40
N SER A 144 2.00 -2.71 -7.75
CA SER A 144 2.75 -1.57 -8.30
C SER A 144 3.46 -1.93 -9.60
N GLY A 145 4.17 -3.06 -9.63
CA GLY A 145 4.85 -3.55 -10.83
C GLY A 145 3.89 -3.86 -11.98
N PHE A 146 2.73 -4.46 -11.67
CA PHE A 146 1.68 -4.70 -12.65
C PHE A 146 1.12 -3.39 -13.21
N LEU A 147 0.74 -2.45 -12.36
CA LEU A 147 0.16 -1.16 -12.75
C LEU A 147 1.10 -0.35 -13.67
N ASN A 148 2.36 -0.26 -13.27
CA ASN A 148 3.38 0.44 -14.06
C ASN A 148 3.59 -0.23 -15.42
N SER A 149 3.74 -1.56 -15.44
CA SER A 149 4.01 -2.32 -16.67
C SER A 149 2.81 -2.36 -17.62
N ALA A 150 1.60 -2.41 -17.08
CA ALA A 150 0.36 -2.40 -17.87
C ALA A 150 -0.07 -0.98 -18.30
N GLY A 151 0.62 0.06 -17.83
CA GLY A 151 0.31 1.46 -18.16
C GLY A 151 -1.06 1.91 -17.67
N VAL A 152 -1.50 1.40 -16.50
CA VAL A 152 -2.83 1.75 -15.96
C VAL A 152 -2.83 3.22 -15.54
N GLN A 153 -3.76 3.99 -16.10
CA GLN A 153 -3.89 5.42 -15.85
C GLN A 153 -4.70 5.68 -14.57
N LEU A 154 -4.43 6.82 -13.90
CA LEU A 154 -5.23 7.26 -12.76
C LEU A 154 -6.72 7.28 -13.10
N ASP A 155 -7.55 6.92 -12.14
CA ASP A 155 -8.99 7.16 -12.24
C ASP A 155 -9.29 8.65 -12.03
N ASP A 156 -10.40 9.13 -12.61
CA ASP A 156 -10.78 10.53 -12.55
C ASP A 156 -10.92 11.02 -11.11
N GLY A 157 -10.31 12.15 -10.80
CA GLY A 157 -10.34 12.78 -9.47
C GLY A 157 -9.40 12.16 -8.44
N VAL A 158 -8.64 11.11 -8.79
CA VAL A 158 -7.63 10.53 -7.91
C VAL A 158 -6.33 11.35 -7.99
N PRO A 159 -5.72 11.73 -6.86
CA PRO A 159 -4.49 12.53 -6.86
C PRO A 159 -3.29 11.70 -7.36
N GLY A 160 -2.31 12.42 -7.92
CA GLY A 160 -0.98 11.84 -8.15
C GLY A 160 -0.10 11.87 -6.90
N PHE A 161 1.22 11.85 -7.10
CA PHE A 161 2.16 12.08 -6.01
C PHE A 161 2.01 13.50 -5.43
N PRO A 162 2.33 13.70 -4.13
CA PRO A 162 2.41 15.05 -3.56
C PRO A 162 3.46 15.89 -4.30
N SER A 163 3.18 17.18 -4.46
CA SER A 163 4.07 18.16 -5.09
C SER A 163 5.13 18.67 -4.14
#